data_0c345c52870e17ba659acfd00cd72cc1
#
_entry.id   0c345c52870e17ba659acfd00cd72cc1
#
_cell.length_a   1.000
_cell.length_b   1.000
_cell.length_c   1.000
_cell.angle_alpha   90.00
_cell.angle_beta   90.00
_cell.angle_gamma   90.00
#
_symmetry.space_group_name_H-M   'P 1'
#
loop_
_entity.id
_entity.type
_entity.pdbx_description
1 polymer ?
#
loop_
_entity_poly.entity_id
_entity_poly.type
_entity_poly.pdbx_seq_one_letter_code
_entity_poly.pdbx_strand_id
1 'polypeptide(L)'
;MKKENSDNAWSNLIHITDVLNNTPSDQFKDKVSKVLAIDNWLWFLALENVFTDDDSYWNKGCDYLIYFEPESGRLFPIEHDGNEAFRANQTLLDPFIHENNENRPVISKLLSVPEYRQRYLSHIRTILREEFNPEIMNGRIDHYVKIIEESIKDDPIKGFTEQQFRSSIEELKRLIKIRYDFLNSHQEISEVGPQIISTTIPTKPTSFNDTSINVKIKSSGQSEIGDVYLYHTPKGRIDPYTVTQMYDDGNHEDGRANDGIFGASIPGYPSGEKVWYYIEARSTNKSSTASFYPAECESNALSFVVKSTNSEIQSPVIINELMASNSSSYSDSNDENDDWIELHNRSEKEIDISGWYLSDNEDNPRKWSIPENSSIPAGGYLIIWADEDENQNTLEEIHANFKLSSSGEFLSLTSPDKEGNLIMDQIIFGNQEQNISFGRKLPDIDKFEKMTPTPGSANQ
;
A
#
# COMPACT_ATOMS: atom_id res chain seq x y z
N MET A 1 -16.05 -7.96 19.30
CA MET A 1 -15.68 -8.61 18.05
C MET A 1 -16.95 -9.08 17.35
N LYS A 2 -17.32 -8.53 16.20
CA LYS A 2 -18.41 -9.06 15.39
C LYS A 2 -17.94 -10.39 14.80
N LYS A 3 -18.45 -11.50 15.30
CA LYS A 3 -18.38 -12.76 14.57
C LYS A 3 -19.41 -12.66 13.44
N GLU A 4 -19.00 -12.27 12.26
CA GLU A 4 -19.79 -12.57 11.07
C GLU A 4 -19.58 -14.06 10.77
N ASN A 5 -20.50 -14.87 11.22
CA ASN A 5 -20.69 -16.22 10.70
C ASN A 5 -21.28 -16.08 9.29
N SER A 6 -20.46 -15.83 8.30
CA SER A 6 -20.86 -16.11 6.92
C SER A 6 -20.70 -17.61 6.70
N ASP A 7 -21.68 -18.26 6.09
CA ASP A 7 -21.60 -19.69 5.71
C ASP A 7 -20.35 -19.97 4.86
N ASN A 8 -19.76 -18.94 4.26
CA ASN A 8 -18.55 -18.99 3.45
C ASN A 8 -17.24 -19.02 4.26
N ALA A 9 -17.21 -18.54 5.51
CA ALA A 9 -15.97 -18.47 6.30
C ALA A 9 -15.34 -19.85 6.54
N TRP A 10 -16.16 -20.85 6.87
CA TRP A 10 -15.68 -22.23 7.03
C TRP A 10 -15.25 -22.87 5.72
N SER A 11 -15.98 -22.62 4.60
CA SER A 11 -15.58 -23.16 3.30
C SER A 11 -14.25 -22.55 2.82
N ASN A 12 -14.03 -21.26 3.07
CA ASN A 12 -12.74 -20.61 2.77
C ASN A 12 -11.61 -21.19 3.60
N LEU A 13 -11.80 -21.38 4.91
CA LEU A 13 -10.78 -21.99 5.77
C LEU A 13 -10.48 -23.43 5.35
N ILE A 14 -11.51 -24.23 5.03
CA ILE A 14 -11.33 -25.61 4.53
C ILE A 14 -10.54 -25.62 3.22
N HIS A 15 -10.88 -24.72 2.27
CA HIS A 15 -10.15 -24.60 1.02
C HIS A 15 -8.68 -24.24 1.23
N ILE A 16 -8.39 -23.26 2.08
CA ILE A 16 -7.02 -22.82 2.37
C ILE A 16 -6.21 -23.96 3.04
N THR A 17 -6.82 -24.65 4.00
CA THR A 17 -6.18 -25.80 4.66
C THR A 17 -5.95 -26.96 3.69
N ASP A 18 -6.84 -27.18 2.73
CA ASP A 18 -6.65 -28.18 1.67
C ASP A 18 -5.47 -27.78 0.74
N VAL A 19 -5.41 -26.53 0.29
CA VAL A 19 -4.28 -26.03 -0.49
C VAL A 19 -2.97 -26.18 0.26
N LEU A 20 -2.96 -25.84 1.54
CA LEU A 20 -1.76 -25.87 2.38
C LEU A 20 -1.23 -27.32 2.58
N ASN A 21 -2.14 -28.30 2.79
CA ASN A 21 -1.76 -29.66 3.14
C ASN A 21 -1.64 -30.60 1.94
N ASN A 22 -2.46 -30.42 0.91
CA ASN A 22 -2.63 -31.42 -0.15
C ASN A 22 -2.08 -30.99 -1.53
N THR A 23 -1.56 -29.75 -1.66
CA THR A 23 -0.95 -29.32 -2.93
C THR A 23 0.42 -29.97 -3.14
N PRO A 24 0.68 -30.59 -4.30
CA PRO A 24 2.00 -31.09 -4.66
C PRO A 24 3.08 -30.00 -4.62
N SER A 25 4.32 -30.37 -4.26
CA SER A 25 5.42 -29.41 -4.04
C SER A 25 5.75 -28.57 -5.27
N ASP A 26 5.62 -29.10 -6.46
CA ASP A 26 5.85 -28.41 -7.74
C ASP A 26 4.80 -27.34 -8.07
N GLN A 27 3.60 -27.41 -7.46
CA GLN A 27 2.51 -26.46 -7.63
C GLN A 27 2.27 -25.60 -6.38
N PHE A 28 2.97 -25.91 -5.28
CA PHE A 28 2.67 -25.33 -3.96
C PHE A 28 2.84 -23.82 -3.97
N LYS A 29 3.96 -23.31 -4.46
CA LYS A 29 4.27 -21.89 -4.51
C LYS A 29 3.17 -21.07 -5.21
N ASP A 30 2.72 -21.54 -6.38
CA ASP A 30 1.68 -20.86 -7.17
C ASP A 30 0.30 -20.89 -6.51
N LYS A 31 -0.05 -22.00 -5.85
CA LYS A 31 -1.37 -22.12 -5.25
C LYS A 31 -1.45 -21.45 -3.89
N VAL A 32 -0.41 -21.59 -3.06
CA VAL A 32 -0.42 -21.04 -1.70
C VAL A 32 -0.40 -19.50 -1.71
N SER A 33 0.30 -18.87 -2.67
CA SER A 33 0.35 -17.41 -2.80
C SER A 33 -1.01 -16.76 -3.12
N LYS A 34 -1.95 -17.56 -3.66
CA LYS A 34 -3.31 -17.09 -3.98
C LYS A 34 -4.27 -17.19 -2.79
N VAL A 35 -3.92 -17.93 -1.76
CA VAL A 35 -4.79 -18.17 -0.58
C VAL A 35 -4.19 -17.69 0.73
N LEU A 36 -2.86 -17.47 0.80
CA LEU A 36 -2.18 -16.91 1.96
C LEU A 36 -1.46 -15.60 1.59
N ALA A 37 -1.51 -14.62 2.46
CA ALA A 37 -0.68 -13.43 2.41
C ALA A 37 0.73 -13.79 2.90
N ILE A 38 1.54 -14.36 2.00
CA ILE A 38 2.81 -15.03 2.33
C ILE A 38 3.75 -14.13 3.13
N ASP A 39 3.95 -12.89 2.68
CA ASP A 39 4.87 -11.97 3.35
C ASP A 39 4.41 -11.65 4.79
N ASN A 40 3.11 -11.43 4.97
CA ASN A 40 2.53 -11.19 6.30
C ASN A 40 2.69 -12.40 7.23
N TRP A 41 2.51 -13.62 6.71
CA TRP A 41 2.76 -14.83 7.48
C TRP A 41 4.23 -15.00 7.84
N LEU A 42 5.16 -14.70 6.94
CA LEU A 42 6.60 -14.80 7.22
C LEU A 42 7.04 -13.73 8.26
N TRP A 43 6.48 -12.51 8.20
CA TRP A 43 6.68 -11.50 9.23
C TRP A 43 6.14 -11.94 10.58
N PHE A 44 4.90 -12.42 10.63
CA PHE A 44 4.27 -12.95 11.85
C PHE A 44 5.15 -14.03 12.49
N LEU A 45 5.53 -15.06 11.73
CA LEU A 45 6.39 -16.15 12.20
C LEU A 45 7.76 -15.65 12.68
N ALA A 46 8.34 -14.66 12.00
CA ALA A 46 9.63 -14.08 12.38
C ALA A 46 9.54 -13.32 13.70
N LEU A 47 8.51 -12.50 13.88
CA LEU A 47 8.25 -11.77 15.13
C LEU A 47 8.04 -12.72 16.29
N GLU A 48 7.11 -13.66 16.16
CA GLU A 48 6.80 -14.66 17.17
C GLU A 48 8.05 -15.42 17.62
N ASN A 49 8.88 -15.85 16.67
CA ASN A 49 10.11 -16.56 16.98
C ASN A 49 11.16 -15.65 17.64
N VAL A 50 11.42 -14.44 17.13
CA VAL A 50 12.41 -13.52 17.68
C VAL A 50 12.07 -13.14 19.11
N PHE A 51 10.79 -12.81 19.37
CA PHE A 51 10.30 -12.42 20.70
C PHE A 51 10.01 -13.61 21.61
N THR A 52 10.11 -14.85 21.10
CA THR A 52 9.86 -16.10 21.85
C THR A 52 8.50 -16.13 22.53
N ASP A 53 7.45 -15.75 21.78
CA ASP A 53 6.10 -15.81 22.29
C ASP A 53 5.61 -17.25 22.39
N ASP A 54 5.36 -17.72 23.63
CA ASP A 54 5.09 -19.13 23.90
C ASP A 54 3.67 -19.56 23.52
N ASP A 55 2.71 -18.66 23.52
CA ASP A 55 1.30 -18.98 23.27
C ASP A 55 0.91 -18.86 21.78
N SER A 56 1.84 -18.47 20.93
CA SER A 56 1.61 -18.26 19.51
C SER A 56 1.45 -19.51 18.66
N TYR A 57 1.27 -19.33 17.36
CA TYR A 57 1.09 -20.41 16.37
C TYR A 57 2.20 -21.47 16.41
N TRP A 58 3.46 -21.07 16.60
CA TRP A 58 4.58 -22.01 16.53
C TRP A 58 4.60 -23.01 17.70
N ASN A 59 4.17 -22.63 18.89
CA ASN A 59 4.21 -23.50 20.06
C ASN A 59 2.83 -24.06 20.43
N LYS A 60 2.03 -23.32 21.22
CA LYS A 60 0.73 -23.82 21.71
C LYS A 60 -0.35 -23.79 20.63
N GLY A 61 -0.22 -22.96 19.62
CA GLY A 61 -1.19 -22.79 18.53
C GLY A 61 -2.44 -22.04 18.97
N CYS A 62 -2.27 -21.09 19.90
CA CYS A 62 -3.30 -20.17 20.38
C CYS A 62 -2.82 -18.72 20.26
N ASP A 63 -3.59 -17.78 20.75
CA ASP A 63 -3.29 -16.34 20.84
C ASP A 63 -2.84 -15.70 19.53
N TYR A 64 -3.49 -16.09 18.42
CA TYR A 64 -3.44 -15.38 17.16
C TYR A 64 -4.82 -15.41 16.51
N LEU A 65 -5.07 -14.42 15.66
CA LEU A 65 -6.29 -14.34 14.87
C LEU A 65 -5.95 -14.52 13.40
N ILE A 66 -6.95 -14.91 12.62
CA ILE A 66 -6.85 -14.99 11.17
C ILE A 66 -7.93 -14.15 10.53
N TYR A 67 -7.58 -13.39 9.52
CA TYR A 67 -8.49 -12.56 8.75
C TYR A 67 -8.49 -13.01 7.29
N PHE A 68 -9.66 -13.40 6.79
CA PHE A 68 -9.86 -13.64 5.37
C PHE A 68 -10.22 -12.31 4.71
N GLU A 69 -9.37 -11.86 3.77
CA GLU A 69 -9.57 -10.64 3.04
C GLU A 69 -10.38 -10.95 1.76
N PRO A 70 -11.62 -10.41 1.62
CA PRO A 70 -12.55 -10.85 0.57
C PRO A 70 -12.12 -10.47 -0.85
N GLU A 71 -11.43 -9.34 -1.04
CA GLU A 71 -11.05 -8.85 -2.37
C GLU A 71 -9.92 -9.69 -2.97
N SER A 72 -8.89 -9.99 -2.17
CA SER A 72 -7.76 -10.81 -2.61
C SER A 72 -7.98 -12.30 -2.47
N GLY A 73 -8.97 -12.73 -1.67
CA GLY A 73 -9.21 -14.13 -1.34
C GLY A 73 -8.14 -14.77 -0.44
N ARG A 74 -7.31 -13.96 0.24
CA ARG A 74 -6.14 -14.40 1.00
C ARG A 74 -6.38 -14.36 2.51
N LEU A 75 -5.72 -15.24 3.24
CA LEU A 75 -5.74 -15.32 4.70
C LEU A 75 -4.53 -14.60 5.29
N PHE A 76 -4.78 -13.67 6.19
CA PHE A 76 -3.80 -12.87 6.91
C PHE A 76 -3.71 -13.31 8.37
N PRO A 77 -2.51 -13.37 8.96
CA PRO A 77 -2.36 -13.49 10.41
C PRO A 77 -2.55 -12.13 11.08
N ILE A 78 -3.07 -12.14 12.31
CA ILE A 78 -3.18 -10.96 13.17
C ILE A 78 -2.63 -11.35 14.53
N GLU A 79 -1.67 -10.59 15.02
CA GLU A 79 -1.11 -10.73 16.36
C GLU A 79 -2.18 -10.50 17.43
N HIS A 80 -2.16 -11.30 18.47
CA HIS A 80 -3.08 -11.18 19.59
C HIS A 80 -2.43 -11.71 20.87
N ASP A 81 -2.45 -10.90 21.92
CA ASP A 81 -2.05 -11.23 23.28
C ASP A 81 -0.60 -11.74 23.46
N GLY A 82 0.39 -10.90 23.07
CA GLY A 82 1.82 -11.21 23.22
C GLY A 82 2.35 -11.19 24.66
N ASN A 83 1.53 -11.46 25.65
CA ASN A 83 1.91 -11.41 27.08
C ASN A 83 2.86 -12.54 27.49
N GLU A 84 2.96 -13.61 26.70
CA GLU A 84 3.83 -14.75 26.90
C GLU A 84 5.19 -14.62 26.17
N ALA A 85 5.51 -13.44 25.64
CA ALA A 85 6.79 -13.14 25.01
C ALA A 85 7.95 -13.11 26.02
N PHE A 86 9.19 -13.16 25.53
CA PHE A 86 10.44 -13.11 26.32
C PHE A 86 10.62 -14.25 27.32
N ARG A 87 10.18 -15.44 26.99
CA ARG A 87 10.33 -16.62 27.87
C ARG A 87 11.77 -16.97 28.14
N ALA A 88 12.16 -16.97 29.43
CA ALA A 88 13.53 -17.20 29.86
C ALA A 88 14.08 -18.59 29.45
N ASN A 89 13.24 -19.60 29.43
CA ASN A 89 13.61 -20.96 29.01
C ASN A 89 13.67 -21.14 27.48
N GLN A 90 13.36 -20.11 26.69
CA GLN A 90 13.27 -20.15 25.24
C GLN A 90 14.24 -19.18 24.53
N THR A 91 15.14 -18.53 25.27
CA THR A 91 16.14 -17.63 24.68
C THR A 91 17.03 -18.28 23.61
N LEU A 92 17.16 -19.61 23.62
CA LEU A 92 17.88 -20.39 22.62
C LEU A 92 16.95 -21.18 21.68
N LEU A 93 15.70 -20.71 21.51
CA LEU A 93 14.74 -21.30 20.59
C LEU A 93 15.29 -21.27 19.16
N ASP A 94 15.26 -22.42 18.49
CA ASP A 94 15.70 -22.55 17.10
C ASP A 94 14.82 -21.68 16.19
N PRO A 95 15.40 -20.82 15.31
CA PRO A 95 14.63 -20.04 14.35
C PRO A 95 13.83 -20.88 13.36
N PHE A 96 14.18 -22.16 13.18
CA PHE A 96 13.50 -23.12 12.31
C PHE A 96 12.73 -24.19 13.07
N ILE A 97 12.39 -23.93 14.33
CA ILE A 97 11.56 -24.86 15.08
C ILE A 97 10.31 -25.23 14.29
N HIS A 98 9.97 -26.50 14.27
CA HIS A 98 8.85 -27.07 13.52
C HIS A 98 8.94 -26.98 11.97
N GLU A 99 10.09 -26.66 11.37
CA GLU A 99 10.25 -26.69 9.91
C GLU A 99 9.92 -28.06 9.29
N ASN A 100 10.00 -29.15 10.05
CA ASN A 100 9.65 -30.52 9.65
C ASN A 100 8.38 -31.07 10.34
N ASN A 101 7.59 -30.21 11.00
CA ASN A 101 6.42 -30.66 11.73
C ASN A 101 5.15 -30.49 10.89
N GLU A 102 4.58 -31.59 10.44
CA GLU A 102 3.34 -31.60 9.63
C GLU A 102 2.12 -31.02 10.37
N ASN A 103 2.12 -31.01 11.71
CA ASN A 103 1.07 -30.36 12.49
C ASN A 103 1.21 -28.83 12.59
N ARG A 104 2.25 -28.27 11.99
CA ARG A 104 2.47 -26.83 11.85
C ARG A 104 2.68 -26.47 10.37
N PRO A 105 1.65 -26.71 9.51
CA PRO A 105 1.82 -26.67 8.06
C PRO A 105 2.22 -25.27 7.54
N VAL A 106 1.81 -24.17 8.20
CA VAL A 106 2.27 -22.83 7.79
C VAL A 106 3.78 -22.71 7.95
N ILE A 107 4.38 -23.19 9.04
CA ILE A 107 5.84 -23.18 9.22
C ILE A 107 6.48 -24.17 8.26
N SER A 108 6.12 -25.44 8.34
CA SER A 108 6.82 -26.51 7.63
C SER A 108 6.72 -26.39 6.11
N LYS A 109 5.57 -25.99 5.59
CA LYS A 109 5.36 -25.86 4.15
C LYS A 109 5.92 -24.56 3.58
N LEU A 110 5.75 -23.42 4.28
CA LEU A 110 6.32 -22.17 3.78
C LEU A 110 7.86 -22.22 3.83
N LEU A 111 8.46 -22.66 4.93
CA LEU A 111 9.92 -22.74 5.04
C LEU A 111 10.56 -23.83 4.18
N SER A 112 9.78 -24.77 3.63
CA SER A 112 10.27 -25.74 2.63
C SER A 112 10.49 -25.10 1.25
N VAL A 113 9.93 -23.92 0.98
CA VAL A 113 10.16 -23.14 -0.24
C VAL A 113 11.39 -22.26 -0.04
N PRO A 114 12.49 -22.46 -0.82
CA PRO A 114 13.74 -21.75 -0.57
C PRO A 114 13.60 -20.23 -0.57
N GLU A 115 12.78 -19.67 -1.48
CA GLU A 115 12.54 -18.24 -1.56
C GLU A 115 11.81 -17.70 -0.31
N TYR A 116 10.83 -18.42 0.20
CA TYR A 116 10.11 -18.05 1.41
C TYR A 116 11.00 -18.17 2.65
N ARG A 117 11.86 -19.21 2.70
CA ARG A 117 12.87 -19.34 3.77
C ARG A 117 13.81 -18.14 3.79
N GLN A 118 14.32 -17.70 2.64
CA GLN A 118 15.21 -16.54 2.56
C GLN A 118 14.50 -15.24 2.93
N ARG A 119 13.24 -15.09 2.59
CA ARG A 119 12.43 -13.93 3.01
C ARG A 119 12.21 -13.93 4.52
N TYR A 120 11.84 -15.04 5.12
CA TYR A 120 11.74 -15.20 6.56
C TYR A 120 13.05 -14.81 7.29
N LEU A 121 14.18 -15.31 6.80
CA LEU A 121 15.50 -14.95 7.33
C LEU A 121 15.82 -13.46 7.18
N SER A 122 15.42 -12.86 6.07
CA SER A 122 15.56 -11.40 5.86
C SER A 122 14.72 -10.60 6.87
N HIS A 123 13.50 -11.05 7.16
CA HIS A 123 12.66 -10.42 8.18
C HIS A 123 13.30 -10.54 9.57
N ILE A 124 13.82 -11.71 9.95
CA ILE A 124 14.58 -11.86 11.21
C ILE A 124 15.75 -10.87 11.27
N ARG A 125 16.56 -10.77 10.21
CA ARG A 125 17.69 -9.81 10.16
C ARG A 125 17.22 -8.37 10.32
N THR A 126 16.11 -8.01 9.72
CA THR A 126 15.51 -6.68 9.83
C THR A 126 15.04 -6.40 11.25
N ILE A 127 14.32 -7.34 11.88
CA ILE A 127 13.88 -7.23 13.27
C ILE A 127 15.07 -7.06 14.20
N LEU A 128 16.12 -7.89 14.03
CA LEU A 128 17.33 -7.82 14.87
C LEU A 128 18.07 -6.49 14.71
N ARG A 129 18.08 -5.90 13.53
CA ARG A 129 18.76 -4.63 13.26
C ARG A 129 17.98 -3.42 13.77
N GLU A 130 16.67 -3.40 13.56
CA GLU A 130 15.86 -2.19 13.70
C GLU A 130 14.99 -2.15 14.95
N GLU A 131 14.62 -3.33 15.47
CA GLU A 131 13.67 -3.44 16.58
C GLU A 131 14.26 -4.18 17.80
N PHE A 132 14.77 -5.37 17.59
CA PHE A 132 15.24 -6.26 18.68
C PHE A 132 16.72 -6.07 19.03
N ASN A 133 17.34 -4.99 18.61
CA ASN A 133 18.70 -4.63 19.01
C ASN A 133 18.73 -4.27 20.50
N PRO A 134 19.67 -4.80 21.32
CA PRO A 134 19.73 -4.51 22.76
C PRO A 134 19.82 -3.03 23.11
N GLU A 135 20.49 -2.19 22.30
CA GLU A 135 20.55 -0.74 22.55
C GLU A 135 19.17 -0.09 22.39
N ILE A 136 18.45 -0.45 21.33
CA ILE A 136 17.08 0.05 21.04
C ILE A 136 16.12 -0.45 22.12
N MET A 137 16.12 -1.76 22.39
CA MET A 137 15.23 -2.37 23.37
C MET A 137 15.44 -1.85 24.78
N ASN A 138 16.71 -1.74 25.22
CA ASN A 138 17.02 -1.19 26.52
C ASN A 138 16.55 0.27 26.66
N GLY A 139 16.72 1.08 25.61
CA GLY A 139 16.21 2.45 25.59
C GLY A 139 14.69 2.53 25.73
N ARG A 140 13.95 1.64 25.05
CA ARG A 140 12.49 1.54 25.19
C ARG A 140 12.07 1.08 26.60
N ILE A 141 12.72 0.06 27.13
CA ILE A 141 12.48 -0.43 28.50
C ILE A 141 12.70 0.70 29.52
N ASP A 142 13.82 1.40 29.43
CA ASP A 142 14.14 2.50 30.35
C ASP A 142 13.14 3.66 30.24
N HIS A 143 12.64 3.92 29.02
CA HIS A 143 11.60 4.91 28.79
C HIS A 143 10.27 4.51 29.49
N TYR A 144 9.81 3.29 29.28
CA TYR A 144 8.57 2.81 29.92
C TYR A 144 8.69 2.71 31.44
N VAL A 145 9.86 2.29 31.95
CA VAL A 145 10.13 2.27 33.39
C VAL A 145 9.94 3.66 33.99
N LYS A 146 10.48 4.71 33.38
CA LYS A 146 10.27 6.09 33.85
C LYS A 146 8.81 6.52 33.90
N ILE A 147 7.99 6.04 33.00
CA ILE A 147 6.56 6.38 32.95
C ILE A 147 5.79 5.71 34.10
N ILE A 148 6.13 4.44 34.41
CA ILE A 148 5.33 3.61 35.31
C ILE A 148 5.88 3.53 36.74
N GLU A 149 7.17 3.88 37.02
CA GLU A 149 7.82 3.62 38.29
C GLU A 149 7.14 4.28 39.49
N GLU A 150 6.61 5.51 39.37
CA GLU A 150 5.90 6.18 40.45
C GLU A 150 4.55 5.47 40.72
N SER A 151 3.80 5.11 39.69
CA SER A 151 2.54 4.36 39.83
C SER A 151 2.77 2.99 40.47
N ILE A 152 3.87 2.34 40.13
CA ILE A 152 4.25 1.04 40.74
C ILE A 152 4.60 1.21 42.23
N LYS A 153 5.27 2.28 42.61
CA LYS A 153 5.56 2.55 44.06
C LYS A 153 4.26 2.72 44.85
N ASP A 154 3.31 3.46 44.29
CA ASP A 154 2.07 3.85 44.93
C ASP A 154 0.97 2.76 44.91
N ASP A 155 1.13 1.71 44.09
CA ASP A 155 0.16 0.62 44.01
C ASP A 155 0.20 -0.27 45.28
N PRO A 156 -0.86 -0.24 46.12
CA PRO A 156 -0.90 -0.99 47.36
C PRO A 156 -1.17 -2.50 47.15
N ILE A 157 -1.62 -2.91 45.99
CA ILE A 157 -2.04 -4.30 45.69
C ILE A 157 -1.09 -5.01 44.72
N LYS A 158 0.03 -4.41 44.33
CA LYS A 158 1.04 -5.07 43.49
C LYS A 158 1.53 -6.37 44.13
N GLY A 159 1.58 -7.45 43.37
CA GLY A 159 2.00 -8.78 43.82
C GLY A 159 3.51 -8.96 43.95
N PHE A 160 4.33 -7.88 43.90
CA PHE A 160 5.80 -7.91 43.89
C PHE A 160 6.37 -6.71 44.66
N THR A 161 7.62 -6.84 45.12
CA THR A 161 8.34 -5.75 45.74
C THR A 161 9.04 -4.85 44.70
N GLU A 162 9.39 -3.62 45.11
CA GLU A 162 10.18 -2.73 44.24
C GLU A 162 11.52 -3.35 43.82
N GLN A 163 12.16 -4.10 44.70
CA GLN A 163 13.38 -4.81 44.36
C GLN A 163 13.16 -5.89 43.30
N GLN A 164 12.07 -6.64 43.39
CA GLN A 164 11.68 -7.61 42.37
C GLN A 164 11.39 -6.94 41.01
N PHE A 165 10.68 -5.80 41.02
CA PHE A 165 10.46 -5.01 39.80
C PHE A 165 11.78 -4.61 39.14
N ARG A 166 12.71 -4.02 39.89
CA ARG A 166 14.04 -3.62 39.36
C ARG A 166 14.84 -4.81 38.86
N SER A 167 14.85 -5.91 39.60
CA SER A 167 15.57 -7.12 39.16
C SER A 167 14.95 -7.76 37.93
N SER A 168 13.64 -7.68 37.75
CA SER A 168 12.96 -8.17 36.54
C SER A 168 13.30 -7.33 35.30
N ILE A 169 13.53 -6.02 35.45
CA ILE A 169 14.00 -5.15 34.35
C ILE A 169 15.39 -5.60 33.88
N GLU A 170 16.32 -5.78 34.80
CA GLU A 170 17.68 -6.23 34.46
C GLU A 170 17.69 -7.64 33.87
N GLU A 171 16.82 -8.51 34.37
CA GLU A 171 16.65 -9.85 33.78
C GLU A 171 16.08 -9.79 32.36
N LEU A 172 15.05 -8.96 32.10
CA LEU A 172 14.50 -8.78 30.75
C LEU A 172 15.58 -8.30 29.77
N LYS A 173 16.36 -7.29 30.14
CA LYS A 173 17.49 -6.80 29.32
C LYS A 173 18.51 -7.92 29.04
N ARG A 174 18.80 -8.75 30.04
CA ARG A 174 19.70 -9.90 29.91
C ARG A 174 19.15 -10.95 28.95
N LEU A 175 17.86 -11.28 29.04
CA LEU A 175 17.20 -12.25 28.16
C LEU A 175 17.22 -11.77 26.70
N ILE A 176 16.91 -10.49 26.47
CA ILE A 176 16.98 -9.86 25.15
C ILE A 176 18.38 -10.00 24.56
N LYS A 177 19.41 -9.69 25.36
CA LYS A 177 20.79 -9.82 24.88
C LYS A 177 21.17 -11.26 24.53
N ILE A 178 20.81 -12.24 25.35
CA ILE A 178 21.08 -13.65 25.07
C ILE A 178 20.38 -14.07 23.76
N ARG A 179 19.11 -13.70 23.60
CA ARG A 179 18.34 -14.03 22.39
C ARG A 179 18.94 -13.39 21.14
N TYR A 180 19.29 -12.12 21.23
CA TYR A 180 19.94 -11.39 20.15
C TYR A 180 21.28 -12.03 19.73
N ASP A 181 22.15 -12.33 20.70
CA ASP A 181 23.44 -12.96 20.43
C ASP A 181 23.28 -14.36 19.82
N PHE A 182 22.32 -15.14 20.32
CA PHE A 182 22.02 -16.47 19.81
C PHE A 182 21.57 -16.41 18.33
N LEU A 183 20.60 -15.56 18.01
CA LEU A 183 20.10 -15.44 16.65
C LEU A 183 21.17 -14.90 15.70
N ASN A 184 21.98 -13.92 16.09
CA ASN A 184 23.06 -13.41 15.25
C ASN A 184 24.22 -14.40 15.08
N SER A 185 24.36 -15.38 15.97
CA SER A 185 25.34 -16.47 15.83
C SER A 185 24.86 -17.61 14.95
N HIS A 186 23.56 -17.65 14.63
CA HIS A 186 23.00 -18.70 13.78
C HIS A 186 23.53 -18.59 12.35
N GLN A 187 23.99 -19.71 11.77
CA GLN A 187 24.69 -19.71 10.49
C GLN A 187 23.90 -19.02 9.37
N GLU A 188 22.63 -19.37 9.16
CA GLU A 188 21.81 -18.81 8.07
C GLU A 188 21.40 -17.35 8.34
N ILE A 189 21.24 -16.95 9.60
CA ILE A 189 20.93 -15.56 9.95
C ILE A 189 22.14 -14.64 9.78
N SER A 190 23.33 -15.12 10.11
CA SER A 190 24.58 -14.35 9.99
C SER A 190 25.08 -14.18 8.55
N GLU A 191 24.50 -14.92 7.59
CA GLU A 191 24.81 -14.70 6.19
C GLU A 191 24.29 -13.33 5.71
N VAL A 192 25.12 -12.64 4.92
CA VAL A 192 24.79 -11.31 4.42
C VAL A 192 24.50 -11.37 2.91
N GLY A 193 23.31 -11.01 2.52
CA GLY A 193 22.91 -10.86 1.13
C GLY A 193 23.51 -9.63 0.45
N PRO A 194 23.27 -9.45 -0.85
CA PRO A 194 23.74 -8.27 -1.58
C PRO A 194 23.18 -6.96 -0.95
N GLN A 195 23.97 -5.91 -0.97
CA GLN A 195 23.55 -4.62 -0.45
C GLN A 195 22.83 -3.80 -1.52
N ILE A 196 21.54 -3.57 -1.35
CA ILE A 196 20.76 -2.66 -2.19
C ILE A 196 21.03 -1.23 -1.71
N ILE A 197 21.63 -0.40 -2.60
CA ILE A 197 22.11 0.95 -2.24
C ILE A 197 21.03 2.00 -2.49
N SER A 198 20.37 1.91 -3.64
CA SER A 198 19.35 2.87 -4.06
C SER A 198 18.50 2.28 -5.18
N THR A 199 17.28 2.76 -5.32
CA THR A 199 16.42 2.45 -6.46
C THR A 199 15.88 3.74 -7.06
N THR A 200 15.52 3.69 -8.33
CA THR A 200 14.81 4.78 -9.01
C THR A 200 13.39 4.86 -8.46
N ILE A 201 12.96 6.08 -8.14
CA ILE A 201 11.56 6.39 -7.87
C ILE A 201 11.01 7.06 -9.14
N PRO A 202 10.05 6.44 -9.85
CA PRO A 202 9.47 7.03 -11.05
C PRO A 202 8.83 8.40 -10.76
N THR A 203 9.28 9.44 -11.47
CA THR A 203 8.77 10.79 -11.24
C THR A 203 7.66 11.17 -12.20
N LYS A 204 7.58 10.52 -13.36
CA LYS A 204 6.57 10.77 -14.41
C LYS A 204 6.19 9.49 -15.14
N PRO A 205 5.68 8.46 -14.43
CA PRO A 205 5.15 7.29 -15.09
C PRO A 205 3.89 7.69 -15.87
N THR A 206 3.86 7.42 -17.17
CA THR A 206 2.75 7.83 -18.04
C THR A 206 1.87 6.67 -18.43
N SER A 207 0.58 6.95 -18.65
CA SER A 207 -0.43 5.92 -18.95
C SER A 207 -0.07 5.06 -20.15
N PHE A 208 -0.26 3.74 -19.99
CA PHE A 208 0.03 2.69 -20.98
C PHE A 208 1.47 2.62 -21.49
N ASN A 209 2.40 3.35 -20.88
CA ASN A 209 3.82 3.21 -21.14
C ASN A 209 4.50 2.42 -20.01
N ASP A 210 5.41 1.56 -20.40
CA ASP A 210 6.21 0.82 -19.45
C ASP A 210 7.04 1.78 -18.59
N THR A 211 7.15 1.45 -17.31
CA THR A 211 7.89 2.25 -16.33
C THR A 211 9.16 1.53 -15.92
N SER A 212 10.31 2.05 -16.28
CA SER A 212 11.61 1.46 -15.93
C SER A 212 11.95 1.70 -14.46
N ILE A 213 12.36 0.63 -13.80
CA ILE A 213 12.88 0.64 -12.44
C ILE A 213 14.32 0.18 -12.45
N ASN A 214 15.22 1.01 -11.94
CA ASN A 214 16.64 0.68 -11.81
C ASN A 214 17.03 0.62 -10.34
N VAL A 215 17.92 -0.31 -10.03
CA VAL A 215 18.43 -0.52 -8.67
C VAL A 215 19.95 -0.68 -8.70
N LYS A 216 20.63 0.05 -7.85
CA LYS A 216 22.07 -0.08 -7.64
C LYS A 216 22.36 -1.05 -6.52
N ILE A 217 23.13 -2.10 -6.83
CA ILE A 217 23.45 -3.18 -5.91
C ILE A 217 24.97 -3.35 -5.80
N LYS A 218 25.42 -3.72 -4.60
CA LYS A 218 26.79 -4.12 -4.36
C LYS A 218 26.83 -5.51 -3.75
N SER A 219 27.85 -6.27 -4.08
CA SER A 219 28.22 -7.49 -3.38
C SER A 219 28.44 -7.22 -1.89
N SER A 220 28.05 -8.16 -1.04
CA SER A 220 28.32 -8.09 0.42
C SER A 220 29.79 -8.34 0.78
N GLY A 221 30.61 -8.72 -0.19
CA GLY A 221 31.98 -9.18 0.03
C GLY A 221 32.10 -10.64 0.49
N GLN A 222 30.97 -11.30 0.78
CA GLN A 222 30.92 -12.75 1.09
C GLN A 222 30.56 -13.61 -0.12
N SER A 223 29.83 -13.03 -1.10
CA SER A 223 29.45 -13.69 -2.35
C SER A 223 29.11 -12.66 -3.41
N GLU A 224 29.14 -13.05 -4.68
CA GLU A 224 28.73 -12.21 -5.79
C GLU A 224 27.21 -12.03 -5.81
N ILE A 225 26.76 -11.02 -6.58
CA ILE A 225 25.34 -10.79 -6.85
C ILE A 225 24.87 -11.90 -7.80
N GLY A 226 23.77 -12.54 -7.46
CA GLY A 226 23.05 -13.50 -8.29
C GLY A 226 21.84 -12.86 -8.94
N ASP A 227 20.69 -13.56 -8.87
CA ASP A 227 19.44 -13.06 -9.44
C ASP A 227 18.89 -11.87 -8.69
N VAL A 228 18.31 -10.94 -9.45
CA VAL A 228 17.61 -9.76 -8.92
C VAL A 228 16.20 -9.75 -9.49
N TYR A 229 15.22 -9.45 -8.64
CA TYR A 229 13.80 -9.46 -9.01
C TYR A 229 13.08 -8.20 -8.58
N LEU A 230 12.21 -7.72 -9.45
CA LEU A 230 11.25 -6.65 -9.22
C LEU A 230 9.87 -7.28 -8.98
N TYR A 231 9.27 -6.98 -7.85
CA TYR A 231 7.91 -7.36 -7.50
C TYR A 231 7.01 -6.14 -7.65
N HIS A 232 5.89 -6.25 -8.34
CA HIS A 232 4.96 -5.14 -8.53
C HIS A 232 3.50 -5.58 -8.60
N THR A 233 2.59 -4.69 -8.21
CA THR A 233 1.13 -4.88 -8.30
C THR A 233 0.39 -3.55 -8.41
N PRO A 234 -0.63 -3.43 -9.29
CA PRO A 234 -1.49 -2.25 -9.37
C PRO A 234 -2.67 -2.27 -8.39
N LYS A 235 -2.98 -3.43 -7.79
CA LYS A 235 -4.22 -3.65 -7.03
C LYS A 235 -4.10 -3.45 -5.52
N GLY A 236 -3.02 -2.84 -5.09
CA GLY A 236 -2.77 -2.64 -3.67
C GLY A 236 -1.90 -3.74 -3.06
N ARG A 237 -1.40 -3.48 -1.85
CA ARG A 237 -0.47 -4.37 -1.15
C ARG A 237 -1.06 -5.70 -0.72
N ILE A 238 -2.38 -5.85 -0.80
CA ILE A 238 -3.10 -7.07 -0.42
C ILE A 238 -3.15 -8.13 -1.52
N ASP A 239 -2.89 -7.76 -2.78
CA ASP A 239 -2.89 -8.69 -3.92
C ASP A 239 -1.51 -9.35 -4.15
N PRO A 240 -1.49 -10.52 -4.80
CA PRO A 240 -0.23 -11.15 -5.20
C PRO A 240 0.57 -10.25 -6.15
N TYR A 241 1.87 -10.13 -5.88
CA TYR A 241 2.79 -9.37 -6.71
C TYR A 241 3.21 -10.18 -7.95
N THR A 242 3.24 -9.52 -9.09
CA THR A 242 3.90 -10.03 -10.30
C THR A 242 5.42 -9.91 -10.12
N VAL A 243 6.16 -10.91 -10.59
CA VAL A 243 7.62 -10.99 -10.44
C VAL A 243 8.28 -10.85 -11.80
N THR A 244 9.19 -9.89 -11.92
CA THR A 244 9.98 -9.64 -13.14
C THR A 244 11.47 -9.72 -12.80
N GLN A 245 12.26 -10.47 -13.59
CA GLN A 245 13.71 -10.49 -13.41
C GLN A 245 14.32 -9.16 -13.85
N MET A 246 15.30 -8.68 -13.09
CA MET A 246 16.09 -7.49 -13.41
C MET A 246 17.46 -7.91 -13.93
N TYR A 247 18.02 -7.14 -14.87
CA TYR A 247 19.27 -7.43 -15.54
C TYR A 247 20.25 -6.27 -15.45
N ASP A 248 21.56 -6.58 -15.41
CA ASP A 248 22.69 -5.64 -15.53
C ASP A 248 23.42 -5.92 -16.85
N ASP A 249 22.75 -5.67 -17.98
CA ASP A 249 23.21 -6.05 -19.32
C ASP A 249 23.32 -4.88 -20.31
N GLY A 250 22.98 -3.66 -19.87
CA GLY A 250 22.98 -2.45 -20.68
C GLY A 250 21.79 -2.30 -21.65
N ASN A 251 20.77 -3.20 -21.54
CA ASN A 251 19.60 -3.19 -22.44
C ASN A 251 18.27 -2.84 -21.73
N HIS A 252 18.25 -2.83 -20.41
CA HIS A 252 17.05 -2.61 -19.60
C HIS A 252 17.02 -1.21 -18.94
N GLU A 253 17.55 -0.20 -19.65
CA GLU A 253 17.75 1.16 -19.14
C GLU A 253 18.64 1.22 -17.89
N ASP A 254 19.44 0.18 -17.67
CA ASP A 254 20.31 -0.05 -16.52
C ASP A 254 21.71 0.59 -16.66
N GLY A 255 22.00 1.25 -17.78
CA GLY A 255 23.25 1.95 -18.01
C GLY A 255 24.23 1.13 -18.83
N ARG A 256 25.28 0.60 -18.23
CA ARG A 256 26.28 -0.25 -18.90
C ARG A 256 26.27 -1.64 -18.28
N ALA A 257 26.45 -2.66 -19.11
CA ALA A 257 26.56 -4.02 -18.63
C ALA A 257 27.65 -4.17 -17.56
N ASN A 258 27.30 -4.83 -16.46
CA ASN A 258 28.16 -5.14 -15.30
C ASN A 258 28.67 -3.89 -14.53
N ASP A 259 27.84 -2.84 -14.43
CA ASP A 259 28.17 -1.66 -13.62
C ASP A 259 27.50 -1.66 -12.22
N GLY A 260 26.76 -2.72 -11.92
CA GLY A 260 26.05 -2.94 -10.65
C GLY A 260 24.69 -2.25 -10.58
N ILE A 261 24.19 -1.75 -11.73
CA ILE A 261 22.83 -1.22 -11.86
C ILE A 261 22.00 -2.26 -12.60
N PHE A 262 20.93 -2.73 -11.98
CA PHE A 262 20.00 -3.69 -12.56
C PHE A 262 18.72 -2.98 -12.97
N GLY A 263 18.19 -3.30 -14.15
CA GLY A 263 16.99 -2.70 -14.70
C GLY A 263 15.91 -3.72 -15.04
N ALA A 264 14.66 -3.31 -14.91
CA ALA A 264 13.46 -3.99 -15.44
C ALA A 264 12.34 -2.98 -15.62
N SER A 265 11.32 -3.36 -16.42
CA SER A 265 10.16 -2.52 -16.66
C SER A 265 8.92 -3.10 -15.98
N ILE A 266 8.12 -2.24 -15.38
CA ILE A 266 6.73 -2.48 -14.96
C ILE A 266 5.86 -2.16 -16.16
N PRO A 267 4.92 -3.05 -16.58
CA PRO A 267 4.00 -2.78 -17.69
C PRO A 267 3.19 -1.50 -17.48
N GLY A 268 2.80 -0.86 -18.59
CA GLY A 268 2.00 0.34 -18.55
C GLY A 268 0.59 0.09 -18.03
N TYR A 269 0.13 0.94 -17.12
CA TYR A 269 -1.21 0.93 -16.52
C TYR A 269 -1.99 2.19 -16.88
N PRO A 270 -3.32 2.21 -16.70
CA PRO A 270 -4.13 3.41 -16.88
C PRO A 270 -3.70 4.57 -15.95
N SER A 271 -3.98 5.80 -16.36
CA SER A 271 -3.80 6.98 -15.52
C SER A 271 -4.60 6.86 -14.22
N GLY A 272 -4.04 7.34 -13.11
CA GLY A 272 -4.64 7.25 -11.78
C GLY A 272 -4.43 5.91 -11.08
N GLU A 273 -3.88 4.90 -11.76
CA GLU A 273 -3.54 3.64 -11.12
C GLU A 273 -2.33 3.84 -10.21
N LYS A 274 -2.44 3.38 -8.96
CA LYS A 274 -1.32 3.34 -8.02
C LYS A 274 -0.66 1.97 -8.06
N VAL A 275 0.64 1.96 -8.36
CA VAL A 275 1.43 0.73 -8.50
C VAL A 275 2.41 0.63 -7.34
N TRP A 276 2.36 -0.48 -6.61
CA TRP A 276 3.32 -0.80 -5.55
C TRP A 276 4.41 -1.72 -6.07
N TYR A 277 5.63 -1.57 -5.58
CA TYR A 277 6.76 -2.40 -5.96
C TYR A 277 7.81 -2.50 -4.86
N TYR A 278 8.57 -3.59 -4.88
CA TYR A 278 9.77 -3.79 -4.08
C TYR A 278 10.77 -4.67 -4.83
N ILE A 279 11.99 -4.72 -4.36
CA ILE A 279 13.11 -5.40 -5.02
C ILE A 279 13.69 -6.46 -4.11
N GLU A 280 14.02 -7.61 -4.69
CA GLU A 280 14.76 -8.71 -4.08
C GLU A 280 16.10 -8.89 -4.82
N ALA A 281 17.21 -8.94 -4.08
CA ALA A 281 18.53 -9.26 -4.60
C ALA A 281 19.07 -10.51 -3.89
N ARG A 282 19.49 -11.50 -4.64
CA ARG A 282 20.04 -12.78 -4.14
C ARG A 282 21.54 -12.83 -4.37
N SER A 283 22.23 -13.51 -3.48
CA SER A 283 23.65 -13.84 -3.67
C SER A 283 23.82 -15.18 -4.38
N THR A 284 25.03 -15.39 -4.93
CA THR A 284 25.41 -16.66 -5.57
C THR A 284 25.85 -17.73 -4.57
N ASN A 285 25.79 -17.48 -3.26
CA ASN A 285 26.13 -18.47 -2.25
C ASN A 285 25.14 -19.65 -2.26
N LYS A 286 25.50 -20.75 -1.55
CA LYS A 286 24.69 -21.98 -1.54
C LYS A 286 23.25 -21.73 -1.04
N SER A 287 23.06 -20.80 -0.12
CA SER A 287 21.76 -20.47 0.46
C SER A 287 20.95 -19.51 -0.40
N SER A 288 21.54 -18.91 -1.43
CA SER A 288 20.94 -17.81 -2.22
C SER A 288 20.43 -16.70 -1.33
N THR A 289 21.30 -16.27 -0.38
CA THR A 289 20.92 -15.30 0.66
C THR A 289 20.32 -14.04 0.06
N ALA A 290 19.10 -13.69 0.45
CA ALA A 290 18.35 -12.59 -0.12
C ALA A 290 18.37 -11.35 0.75
N SER A 291 18.36 -10.18 0.10
CA SER A 291 18.10 -8.86 0.67
C SER A 291 16.94 -8.22 -0.08
N PHE A 292 16.18 -7.37 0.62
CA PHE A 292 15.00 -6.71 0.05
C PHE A 292 15.09 -5.19 0.21
N TYR A 293 14.42 -4.47 -0.68
CA TYR A 293 14.26 -3.02 -0.58
C TYR A 293 12.85 -2.57 -1.04
N PRO A 294 12.09 -1.90 -0.17
CA PRO A 294 12.34 -1.74 1.27
C PRO A 294 12.51 -3.08 1.99
N ALA A 295 13.19 -3.08 3.14
CA ALA A 295 13.47 -4.31 3.89
C ALA A 295 12.19 -5.01 4.39
N GLU A 296 11.13 -4.24 4.58
CA GLU A 296 9.79 -4.68 5.00
C GLU A 296 8.95 -5.26 3.86
N CYS A 297 9.47 -5.32 2.63
CA CYS A 297 8.80 -5.91 1.45
C CYS A 297 7.40 -5.35 1.22
N GLU A 298 6.38 -6.22 1.21
CA GLU A 298 4.97 -5.85 0.94
C GLU A 298 4.40 -4.89 1.98
N SER A 299 4.88 -4.94 3.23
CA SER A 299 4.37 -4.09 4.32
C SER A 299 4.71 -2.60 4.14
N ASN A 300 5.82 -2.30 3.45
CA ASN A 300 6.28 -0.93 3.21
C ASN A 300 6.75 -0.74 1.75
N ALA A 301 6.07 -1.38 0.80
CA ALA A 301 6.41 -1.31 -0.61
C ALA A 301 6.43 0.13 -1.12
N LEU A 302 7.40 0.43 -1.99
CA LEU A 302 7.44 1.67 -2.74
C LEU A 302 6.22 1.76 -3.65
N SER A 303 5.83 2.98 -4.02
CA SER A 303 4.71 3.17 -4.95
C SER A 303 4.88 4.40 -5.83
N PHE A 304 4.20 4.39 -6.95
CA PHE A 304 3.99 5.56 -7.80
C PHE A 304 2.56 5.57 -8.32
N VAL A 305 2.09 6.75 -8.72
CA VAL A 305 0.79 6.91 -9.41
C VAL A 305 1.08 7.17 -10.88
N VAL A 306 0.39 6.44 -11.76
CA VAL A 306 0.50 6.60 -13.20
C VAL A 306 -0.17 7.91 -13.61
N LYS A 307 0.56 8.76 -14.33
CA LYS A 307 0.07 10.07 -14.78
C LYS A 307 -0.42 10.01 -16.22
N SER A 308 -1.34 10.92 -16.58
CA SER A 308 -1.75 11.06 -17.97
C SER A 308 -0.58 11.47 -18.86
N THR A 309 -0.56 11.00 -20.11
CA THR A 309 0.45 11.36 -21.11
C THR A 309 0.30 12.79 -21.65
N ASN A 310 -0.80 13.49 -21.32
CA ASN A 310 -1.17 14.70 -22.03
C ASN A 310 -1.04 16.00 -21.24
N SER A 311 -0.02 16.75 -21.64
CA SER A 311 0.03 18.21 -21.46
C SER A 311 -0.49 19.00 -22.69
N GLU A 312 -1.01 18.33 -23.73
CA GLU A 312 -1.34 18.98 -25.02
C GLU A 312 -2.66 18.53 -25.69
N ILE A 313 -3.51 17.69 -25.05
CA ILE A 313 -4.86 17.49 -25.59
C ILE A 313 -5.66 18.75 -25.29
N GLN A 314 -5.99 19.51 -26.32
CA GLN A 314 -7.10 20.44 -26.22
C GLN A 314 -8.39 19.62 -26.10
N SER A 315 -8.76 19.32 -24.86
CA SER A 315 -10.01 18.60 -24.58
C SER A 315 -11.20 19.33 -25.21
N PRO A 316 -12.09 18.62 -25.89
CA PRO A 316 -13.33 19.25 -26.36
C PRO A 316 -14.24 19.65 -25.18
N VAL A 317 -14.12 18.98 -24.03
CA VAL A 317 -14.87 19.28 -22.81
C VAL A 317 -13.90 19.75 -21.72
N ILE A 318 -14.19 20.89 -21.11
CA ILE A 318 -13.37 21.52 -20.08
C ILE A 318 -14.21 21.84 -18.84
N ILE A 319 -13.54 21.99 -17.69
CA ILE A 319 -14.11 22.62 -16.49
C ILE A 319 -14.21 24.11 -16.79
N ASN A 320 -15.43 24.63 -16.92
CA ASN A 320 -15.67 26.03 -17.30
C ASN A 320 -15.77 26.95 -16.10
N GLU A 321 -16.56 26.58 -15.11
CA GLU A 321 -16.87 27.35 -13.93
C GLU A 321 -17.10 26.43 -12.72
N LEU A 322 -16.83 26.90 -11.53
CA LEU A 322 -17.17 26.20 -10.30
C LEU A 322 -17.61 27.17 -9.20
N MET A 323 -18.40 26.70 -8.26
CA MET A 323 -18.79 27.43 -7.07
C MET A 323 -18.67 26.52 -5.85
N ALA A 324 -17.72 26.82 -4.97
CA ALA A 324 -17.42 26.05 -3.76
C ALA A 324 -17.91 26.76 -2.47
N SER A 325 -18.88 27.65 -2.58
CA SER A 325 -19.56 28.31 -1.45
C SER A 325 -20.87 28.92 -1.93
N ASN A 326 -21.83 28.08 -2.29
CA ASN A 326 -23.15 28.50 -2.75
C ASN A 326 -24.13 28.52 -1.57
N SER A 327 -24.80 29.63 -1.35
CA SER A 327 -25.81 29.74 -0.29
C SER A 327 -27.15 30.34 -0.77
N SER A 328 -27.17 30.94 -1.97
CA SER A 328 -28.36 31.59 -2.51
C SER A 328 -28.24 32.04 -3.96
N SER A 329 -27.21 31.60 -4.68
CA SER A 329 -26.94 32.05 -6.04
C SER A 329 -27.62 31.22 -7.11
N TYR A 330 -27.58 29.91 -6.97
CA TYR A 330 -28.16 28.98 -7.90
C TYR A 330 -28.61 27.71 -7.16
N SER A 331 -29.78 27.19 -7.46
CA SER A 331 -30.39 26.03 -6.77
C SER A 331 -30.65 24.90 -7.74
N ASP A 332 -30.65 23.69 -7.24
CA ASP A 332 -31.09 22.49 -7.93
C ASP A 332 -32.63 22.42 -8.04
N SER A 333 -33.17 21.30 -8.56
CA SER A 333 -34.61 21.08 -8.68
C SER A 333 -35.34 20.88 -7.34
N ASN A 334 -34.59 20.66 -6.24
CA ASN A 334 -35.12 20.52 -4.88
C ASN A 334 -35.08 21.83 -4.08
N ASP A 335 -34.73 22.95 -4.72
CA ASP A 335 -34.50 24.26 -4.09
C ASP A 335 -33.32 24.25 -3.10
N GLU A 336 -32.33 23.34 -3.27
CA GLU A 336 -31.11 23.28 -2.46
C GLU A 336 -30.00 24.12 -3.10
N ASN A 337 -29.18 24.77 -2.28
CA ASN A 337 -28.09 25.64 -2.74
C ASN A 337 -26.77 24.96 -2.46
N ASP A 338 -26.41 24.00 -3.28
CA ASP A 338 -25.20 23.24 -3.14
C ASP A 338 -24.06 23.76 -4.02
N ASP A 339 -22.83 23.32 -3.75
CA ASP A 339 -21.69 23.61 -4.58
C ASP A 339 -21.86 22.94 -5.95
N TRP A 340 -21.29 23.53 -6.98
CA TRP A 340 -21.44 22.99 -8.33
C TRP A 340 -20.21 23.18 -9.22
N ILE A 341 -20.10 22.33 -10.23
CA ILE A 341 -19.10 22.33 -11.29
C ILE A 341 -19.81 22.42 -12.62
N GLU A 342 -19.39 23.34 -13.48
CA GLU A 342 -19.88 23.41 -14.85
C GLU A 342 -18.84 22.91 -15.84
N LEU A 343 -19.26 21.98 -16.70
CA LEU A 343 -18.50 21.50 -17.84
C LEU A 343 -18.97 22.20 -19.12
N HIS A 344 -18.05 22.54 -20.01
CA HIS A 344 -18.34 23.14 -21.31
C HIS A 344 -17.79 22.28 -22.46
N ASN A 345 -18.65 21.90 -23.38
CA ASN A 345 -18.28 21.29 -24.64
C ASN A 345 -17.96 22.37 -25.69
N ARG A 346 -16.70 22.54 -26.00
CA ARG A 346 -16.19 23.53 -26.94
C ARG A 346 -16.25 23.08 -28.40
N SER A 347 -16.67 21.86 -28.66
CA SER A 347 -16.70 21.27 -30.00
C SER A 347 -18.01 21.62 -30.73
N GLU A 348 -18.03 21.38 -32.04
CA GLU A 348 -19.20 21.54 -32.91
C GLU A 348 -20.10 20.30 -32.91
N LYS A 349 -19.87 19.33 -32.02
CA LYS A 349 -20.63 18.07 -31.91
C LYS A 349 -20.99 17.82 -30.45
N GLU A 350 -22.09 17.12 -30.26
CA GLU A 350 -22.42 16.55 -28.94
C GLU A 350 -21.33 15.56 -28.51
N ILE A 351 -20.96 15.62 -27.24
CA ILE A 351 -19.97 14.72 -26.63
C ILE A 351 -20.66 13.88 -25.56
N ASP A 352 -20.57 12.57 -25.68
CA ASP A 352 -20.94 11.62 -24.63
C ASP A 352 -19.82 11.58 -23.60
N ILE A 353 -20.12 11.95 -22.35
CA ILE A 353 -19.19 11.95 -21.22
C ILE A 353 -19.54 10.86 -20.20
N SER A 354 -20.39 9.90 -20.57
CA SER A 354 -20.71 8.75 -19.72
C SER A 354 -19.46 7.98 -19.34
N GLY A 355 -19.31 7.71 -18.04
CA GLY A 355 -18.13 7.02 -17.51
C GLY A 355 -16.83 7.85 -17.48
N TRP A 356 -16.89 9.15 -17.82
CA TRP A 356 -15.80 10.05 -17.47
C TRP A 356 -15.75 10.23 -15.95
N TYR A 357 -14.63 10.73 -15.44
CA TYR A 357 -14.44 10.89 -13.99
C TYR A 357 -14.24 12.34 -13.61
N LEU A 358 -14.83 12.75 -12.49
CA LEU A 358 -14.49 13.97 -11.75
C LEU A 358 -13.83 13.60 -10.43
N SER A 359 -12.82 14.36 -10.03
CA SER A 359 -12.11 14.14 -8.77
C SER A 359 -11.58 15.43 -8.17
N ASP A 360 -11.79 15.59 -6.85
CA ASP A 360 -11.18 16.57 -5.97
C ASP A 360 -9.84 16.09 -5.37
N ASN A 361 -9.36 14.91 -5.78
CA ASN A 361 -8.16 14.27 -5.24
C ASN A 361 -7.15 13.96 -6.36
N GLU A 362 -5.99 14.62 -6.33
CA GLU A 362 -4.92 14.43 -7.31
C GLU A 362 -4.39 12.98 -7.35
N ASP A 363 -4.39 12.29 -6.21
CA ASP A 363 -3.94 10.89 -6.08
C ASP A 363 -5.01 9.87 -6.52
N ASN A 364 -6.24 10.30 -6.77
CA ASN A 364 -7.33 9.44 -7.23
C ASN A 364 -8.17 10.13 -8.32
N PRO A 365 -7.68 10.28 -9.55
CA PRO A 365 -8.40 10.94 -10.65
C PRO A 365 -9.66 10.23 -11.11
N ARG A 366 -9.97 9.04 -10.60
CA ARG A 366 -11.16 8.22 -10.86
C ARG A 366 -12.13 8.18 -9.67
N LYS A 367 -12.14 9.22 -8.82
CA LYS A 367 -12.91 9.24 -7.57
C LYS A 367 -14.40 9.03 -7.79
N TRP A 368 -14.98 9.71 -8.79
CA TRP A 368 -16.40 9.62 -9.09
C TRP A 368 -16.62 9.52 -10.61
N SER A 369 -17.46 8.57 -11.03
CA SER A 369 -17.80 8.34 -12.44
C SER A 369 -19.09 9.06 -12.80
N ILE A 370 -19.04 9.86 -13.87
CA ILE A 370 -20.23 10.51 -14.45
C ILE A 370 -21.21 9.40 -14.92
N PRO A 371 -22.51 9.51 -14.57
CA PRO A 371 -23.51 8.49 -14.89
C PRO A 371 -23.65 8.19 -16.39
N GLU A 372 -24.17 7.02 -16.71
CA GLU A 372 -24.53 6.63 -18.07
C GLU A 372 -25.59 7.56 -18.66
N ASN A 373 -25.55 7.76 -19.97
CA ASN A 373 -26.40 8.67 -20.73
C ASN A 373 -26.21 10.16 -20.45
N SER A 374 -25.01 10.53 -19.97
CA SER A 374 -24.62 11.93 -19.78
C SER A 374 -23.93 12.44 -21.05
N SER A 375 -24.50 13.47 -21.67
CA SER A 375 -23.90 14.11 -22.84
C SER A 375 -23.99 15.63 -22.75
N ILE A 376 -23.09 16.33 -23.46
CA ILE A 376 -23.08 17.78 -23.55
C ILE A 376 -23.25 18.15 -25.02
N PRO A 377 -24.33 18.91 -25.40
CA PRO A 377 -24.50 19.38 -26.76
C PRO A 377 -23.36 20.21 -27.31
N ALA A 378 -23.27 20.35 -28.63
CA ALA A 378 -22.27 21.20 -29.28
C ALA A 378 -22.34 22.64 -28.73
N GLY A 379 -21.21 23.15 -28.21
CA GLY A 379 -21.13 24.47 -27.56
C GLY A 379 -21.92 24.61 -26.26
N GLY A 380 -22.48 23.51 -25.73
CA GLY A 380 -23.34 23.48 -24.55
C GLY A 380 -22.58 23.36 -23.23
N TYR A 381 -23.33 23.50 -22.15
CA TYR A 381 -22.88 23.43 -20.77
C TYR A 381 -23.61 22.32 -20.02
N LEU A 382 -22.98 21.78 -18.98
CA LEU A 382 -23.57 20.81 -18.06
C LEU A 382 -23.17 21.15 -16.64
N ILE A 383 -24.14 21.33 -15.76
CA ILE A 383 -23.94 21.51 -14.32
C ILE A 383 -23.90 20.14 -13.65
N ILE A 384 -22.94 19.98 -12.75
CA ILE A 384 -22.83 18.82 -11.85
C ILE A 384 -22.78 19.37 -10.42
N TRP A 385 -23.76 18.97 -9.62
CA TRP A 385 -23.83 19.34 -8.21
C TRP A 385 -22.78 18.55 -7.41
N ALA A 386 -22.06 19.23 -6.55
CA ALA A 386 -21.00 18.64 -5.73
C ALA A 386 -21.45 18.64 -4.27
N ASP A 387 -22.30 17.70 -3.89
CA ASP A 387 -23.10 17.70 -2.66
C ASP A 387 -23.12 16.38 -1.88
N GLU A 388 -22.46 15.33 -2.40
CA GLU A 388 -22.45 13.97 -1.83
C GLU A 388 -23.84 13.26 -1.90
N ASP A 389 -24.79 13.74 -2.73
CA ASP A 389 -26.14 13.17 -2.79
C ASP A 389 -26.46 12.53 -4.16
N GLU A 390 -25.75 11.47 -4.52
CA GLU A 390 -25.99 10.69 -5.74
C GLU A 390 -27.43 10.13 -5.87
N ASN A 391 -28.21 10.08 -4.76
CA ASN A 391 -29.59 9.59 -4.79
C ASN A 391 -30.53 10.56 -5.51
N GLN A 392 -30.12 11.81 -5.70
CA GLN A 392 -30.85 12.84 -6.43
C GLN A 392 -30.59 12.80 -7.95
N ASN A 393 -29.65 11.95 -8.43
CA ASN A 393 -29.37 11.81 -9.86
C ASN A 393 -30.61 11.51 -10.70
N THR A 394 -30.81 12.30 -11.75
CA THR A 394 -31.84 12.11 -12.78
C THR A 394 -31.22 12.16 -14.17
N LEU A 395 -32.02 12.08 -15.23
CA LEU A 395 -31.55 12.28 -16.61
C LEU A 395 -31.19 13.74 -16.93
N GLU A 396 -31.68 14.68 -16.12
CA GLU A 396 -31.57 16.13 -16.35
C GLU A 396 -30.64 16.79 -15.32
N GLU A 397 -30.34 16.12 -14.20
CA GLU A 397 -29.61 16.67 -13.08
C GLU A 397 -28.65 15.63 -12.49
N ILE A 398 -27.38 16.00 -12.31
CA ILE A 398 -26.30 15.10 -11.92
C ILE A 398 -25.67 15.60 -10.63
N HIS A 399 -25.54 14.71 -9.63
CA HIS A 399 -24.99 14.94 -8.30
C HIS A 399 -23.78 14.04 -8.06
N ALA A 400 -22.65 14.65 -7.71
CA ALA A 400 -21.40 13.95 -7.45
C ALA A 400 -21.31 13.46 -5.99
N ASN A 401 -20.48 12.45 -5.74
CA ASN A 401 -20.27 11.87 -4.41
C ASN A 401 -19.24 12.63 -3.53
N PHE A 402 -18.99 13.88 -3.84
CA PHE A 402 -18.06 14.74 -3.09
C PHE A 402 -18.54 16.20 -3.08
N LYS A 403 -18.02 16.99 -2.13
CA LYS A 403 -18.22 18.43 -2.03
C LYS A 403 -16.98 19.19 -2.40
N LEU A 404 -17.13 20.46 -2.79
CA LEU A 404 -16.01 21.35 -3.01
C LEU A 404 -15.61 22.07 -1.71
N SER A 405 -14.30 22.26 -1.50
CA SER A 405 -13.79 23.00 -0.37
C SER A 405 -13.73 24.50 -0.67
N SER A 406 -14.43 25.33 0.11
CA SER A 406 -14.34 26.80 0.00
C SER A 406 -12.94 27.34 0.31
N SER A 407 -12.08 26.59 0.99
CA SER A 407 -10.68 26.95 1.24
C SER A 407 -9.76 26.68 0.05
N GLY A 408 -10.27 26.02 -1.00
CA GLY A 408 -9.55 25.67 -2.21
C GLY A 408 -9.06 24.23 -2.20
N GLU A 409 -8.95 23.67 -3.38
CA GLU A 409 -8.47 22.30 -3.62
C GLU A 409 -8.12 22.05 -5.08
N PHE A 410 -7.80 20.81 -5.40
CA PHE A 410 -7.61 20.29 -6.75
C PHE A 410 -8.96 19.81 -7.32
N LEU A 411 -9.16 19.97 -8.61
CA LEU A 411 -10.28 19.38 -9.36
C LEU A 411 -9.82 18.93 -10.73
N SER A 412 -10.18 17.72 -11.16
CA SER A 412 -9.87 17.18 -12.48
C SER A 412 -11.05 16.53 -13.16
N LEU A 413 -11.07 16.61 -14.51
CA LEU A 413 -11.93 15.87 -15.41
C LEU A 413 -11.06 14.86 -16.16
N THR A 414 -11.43 13.57 -16.12
CA THR A 414 -10.64 12.46 -16.67
C THR A 414 -11.49 11.63 -17.62
N SER A 415 -10.94 11.20 -18.76
CA SER A 415 -11.62 10.34 -19.73
C SER A 415 -11.88 8.94 -19.16
N PRO A 416 -12.82 8.15 -19.74
CA PRO A 416 -13.14 6.82 -19.24
C PRO A 416 -12.00 5.81 -19.42
N ASP A 417 -12.07 4.69 -18.72
CA ASP A 417 -11.04 3.61 -18.74
C ASP A 417 -10.72 3.13 -20.16
N LYS A 418 -11.74 2.99 -21.01
CA LYS A 418 -11.57 2.59 -22.43
C LYS A 418 -10.73 3.57 -23.26
N GLU A 419 -10.57 4.81 -22.80
CA GLU A 419 -9.81 5.88 -23.45
C GLU A 419 -8.48 6.16 -22.73
N GLY A 420 -8.16 5.38 -21.70
CA GLY A 420 -6.88 5.42 -21.02
C GLY A 420 -6.79 6.36 -19.82
N ASN A 421 -7.92 6.80 -19.27
CA ASN A 421 -7.98 7.70 -18.12
C ASN A 421 -7.09 8.95 -18.28
N LEU A 422 -7.20 9.58 -19.45
CA LEU A 422 -6.44 10.80 -19.75
C LEU A 422 -7.06 11.96 -18.96
N ILE A 423 -6.24 12.76 -18.29
CA ILE A 423 -6.72 14.02 -17.70
C ILE A 423 -7.08 14.96 -18.84
N MET A 424 -8.36 15.21 -19.00
CA MET A 424 -8.92 16.05 -20.04
C MET A 424 -8.80 17.53 -19.66
N ASP A 425 -8.99 17.85 -18.39
CA ASP A 425 -8.82 19.18 -17.82
C ASP A 425 -8.60 19.11 -16.31
N GLN A 426 -7.92 20.09 -15.74
CA GLN A 426 -7.68 20.18 -14.31
C GLN A 426 -7.44 21.60 -13.83
N ILE A 427 -7.76 21.87 -12.57
CA ILE A 427 -7.50 23.13 -11.92
C ILE A 427 -7.12 22.94 -10.46
N ILE A 428 -6.26 23.81 -9.95
CA ILE A 428 -6.08 24.04 -8.51
C ILE A 428 -6.62 25.43 -8.22
N PHE A 429 -7.61 25.52 -7.34
CA PHE A 429 -8.19 26.79 -6.96
C PHE A 429 -7.94 27.08 -5.46
N GLY A 430 -7.87 28.34 -5.12
CA GLY A 430 -7.69 28.81 -3.73
C GLY A 430 -9.02 29.21 -3.08
N ASN A 431 -8.95 29.98 -1.98
CA ASN A 431 -10.12 30.40 -1.21
C ASN A 431 -11.22 31.04 -2.08
N GLN A 432 -12.44 30.51 -1.93
CA GLN A 432 -13.63 30.98 -2.61
C GLN A 432 -14.46 31.90 -1.72
N GLU A 433 -15.16 32.84 -2.35
CA GLU A 433 -16.10 33.78 -1.67
C GLU A 433 -17.52 33.25 -1.82
N GLN A 434 -18.36 33.52 -0.83
CA GLN A 434 -19.75 33.10 -0.83
C GLN A 434 -20.53 33.71 -2.01
N ASN A 435 -21.21 32.87 -2.78
CA ASN A 435 -22.00 33.21 -3.98
C ASN A 435 -21.19 33.89 -5.10
N ILE A 436 -19.89 33.71 -5.12
CA ILE A 436 -18.99 34.13 -6.19
C ILE A 436 -18.40 32.83 -6.80
N SER A 437 -18.51 32.74 -8.10
CA SER A 437 -17.94 31.60 -8.82
C SER A 437 -16.48 31.84 -9.23
N PHE A 438 -15.83 30.79 -9.67
CA PHE A 438 -14.48 30.81 -10.21
C PHE A 438 -14.48 30.14 -11.56
N GLY A 439 -14.33 30.93 -12.63
CA GLY A 439 -14.55 30.45 -13.99
C GLY A 439 -13.53 30.96 -14.98
N ARG A 440 -13.49 30.34 -16.17
CA ARG A 440 -12.58 30.68 -17.26
C ARG A 440 -13.02 32.00 -17.90
N LYS A 441 -12.06 32.90 -18.11
CA LYS A 441 -12.32 34.19 -18.70
C LYS A 441 -12.00 34.23 -20.19
N LEU A 442 -13.01 34.47 -21.01
CA LEU A 442 -12.83 34.66 -22.44
C LEU A 442 -12.11 35.99 -22.76
N PRO A 443 -11.22 36.04 -23.79
CA PRO A 443 -10.87 34.95 -24.69
C PRO A 443 -9.76 34.03 -24.19
N ASP A 444 -9.17 34.28 -23.02
CA ASP A 444 -8.07 33.49 -22.45
C ASP A 444 -8.65 32.36 -21.59
N ILE A 445 -8.87 31.21 -22.22
CA ILE A 445 -9.49 30.03 -21.56
C ILE A 445 -8.57 29.34 -20.55
N ASP A 446 -7.28 29.66 -20.50
CA ASP A 446 -6.36 29.10 -19.50
C ASP A 446 -6.39 29.90 -18.20
N LYS A 447 -7.09 31.04 -18.20
CA LYS A 447 -7.16 31.94 -17.06
C LYS A 447 -8.51 31.83 -16.36
N PHE A 448 -8.45 31.49 -15.07
CA PHE A 448 -9.61 31.51 -14.17
C PHE A 448 -9.62 32.79 -13.34
N GLU A 449 -10.81 33.36 -13.16
CA GLU A 449 -11.03 34.53 -12.30
C GLU A 449 -12.32 34.38 -11.49
N LYS A 450 -12.40 35.09 -10.37
CA LYS A 450 -13.65 35.24 -9.62
C LYS A 450 -14.65 36.08 -10.41
N MET A 451 -15.89 35.63 -10.47
CA MET A 451 -16.92 36.28 -11.28
C MET A 451 -18.33 36.11 -10.70
N THR A 452 -19.26 36.89 -11.21
CA THR A 452 -20.70 36.64 -10.99
C THR A 452 -21.04 35.31 -11.65
N PRO A 453 -21.73 34.38 -10.98
CA PRO A 453 -22.07 33.09 -11.54
C PRO A 453 -22.86 33.18 -12.85
N THR A 454 -22.51 32.34 -13.80
CA THR A 454 -23.14 32.25 -15.13
C THR A 454 -23.57 30.83 -15.51
N PRO A 455 -24.26 30.08 -14.60
CA PRO A 455 -24.58 28.67 -14.83
C PRO A 455 -25.39 28.48 -16.13
N GLY A 456 -24.97 27.51 -16.96
CA GLY A 456 -25.58 27.18 -18.24
C GLY A 456 -25.29 28.17 -19.37
N SER A 457 -24.35 29.11 -19.19
CA SER A 457 -24.05 30.13 -20.20
C SER A 457 -22.57 30.50 -20.22
N ALA A 458 -22.16 31.23 -21.28
CA ALA A 458 -20.77 31.69 -21.42
C ALA A 458 -20.41 32.68 -20.31
N ASN A 459 -19.22 32.49 -19.72
CA ASN A 459 -18.64 33.38 -18.72
C ASN A 459 -18.41 34.79 -19.31
N GLN A 460 -18.69 35.80 -18.50
CA GLN A 460 -18.63 37.22 -18.92
C GLN A 460 -17.49 37.98 -18.23
#